data_3b12db94d49c0bf8cdd902b210b4fe16
#
_entry.id   3b12db94d49c0bf8cdd902b210b4fe16
#
_cell.length_a   1.000
_cell.length_b   1.000
_cell.length_c   1.000
_cell.angle_alpha   90.00
_cell.angle_beta   90.00
_cell.angle_gamma   90.00
#
_symmetry.space_group_name_H-M   'P 1'
#
loop_
_entity.id
_entity.type
_entity.pdbx_description
1 polymer ?
#
loop_
_entity_poly.entity_id
_entity_poly.type
_entity_poly.pdbx_seq_one_letter_code
_entity_poly.pdbx_strand_id
1 'polypeptide(L)' 'MREFIIADNQDITKAGMMFLLGRQKDTSLLLEADNKAELIQQLRLHPTAVVILDYTHF' A
#
# COMPACT_ATOMS: atom_id res chain seq x y z
N MET A 1 -6.94 13.57 4.95
CA MET A 1 -6.00 12.48 5.29
C MET A 1 -6.21 11.31 4.36
N ARG A 2 -5.12 10.72 3.88
CA ARG A 2 -5.18 9.59 2.94
C ARG A 2 -4.46 8.39 3.53
N GLU A 3 -5.07 7.22 3.33
CA GLU A 3 -4.50 5.95 3.69
C GLU A 3 -4.16 5.21 2.41
N PHE A 4 -2.97 4.62 2.36
CA PHE A 4 -2.50 3.89 1.19
C PHE A 4 -2.10 2.47 1.58
N ILE A 5 -2.43 1.52 0.71
CA ILE A 5 -1.98 0.14 0.82
C ILE A 5 -1.18 -0.16 -0.43
N ILE A 6 0.08 -0.52 -0.26
CA ILE A 6 0.96 -0.87 -1.37
C ILE A 6 0.99 -2.39 -1.50
N ALA A 7 0.36 -2.89 -2.55
CA ALA A 7 0.25 -4.31 -2.82
C ALA A 7 1.22 -4.71 -3.93
N ASP A 8 2.47 -4.94 -3.54
CA ASP A 8 3.55 -5.28 -4.46
C ASP A 8 4.50 -6.21 -3.72
N ASN A 9 4.92 -7.29 -4.36
CA ASN A 9 5.84 -8.24 -3.75
C ASN A 9 7.31 -7.94 -4.06
N GLN A 10 7.61 -6.81 -4.71
CA GLN A 10 8.99 -6.40 -4.99
C GLN A 10 9.43 -5.34 -3.97
N ASP A 11 10.41 -5.69 -3.15
CA ASP A 11 10.83 -4.84 -2.05
C ASP A 11 11.33 -3.46 -2.49
N ILE A 12 12.05 -3.40 -3.61
CA ILE A 12 12.56 -2.13 -4.13
C ILE A 12 11.41 -1.22 -4.52
N THR A 13 10.40 -1.76 -5.22
CA THR A 13 9.24 -0.99 -5.63
C THR A 13 8.45 -0.48 -4.44
N LYS A 14 8.23 -1.36 -3.44
CA LYS A 14 7.53 -0.96 -2.22
C LYS A 14 8.28 0.15 -1.49
N ALA A 15 9.59 0.00 -1.34
CA ALA A 15 10.41 0.99 -0.65
C ALA A 15 10.34 2.35 -1.34
N GLY A 16 10.44 2.36 -2.68
CA GLY A 16 10.34 3.59 -3.44
C GLY A 16 8.99 4.28 -3.31
N MET A 17 7.91 3.49 -3.38
CA MET A 17 6.55 4.02 -3.25
C MET A 17 6.33 4.56 -1.83
N MET A 18 6.77 3.85 -0.81
CA MET A 18 6.63 4.30 0.57
C MET A 18 7.42 5.58 0.82
N PHE A 19 8.60 5.70 0.23
CA PHE A 19 9.38 6.93 0.34
C PHE A 19 8.65 8.12 -0.26
N LEU A 20 8.13 7.96 -1.49
CA LEU A 20 7.43 9.04 -2.19
C LEU A 20 6.14 9.43 -1.49
N LEU A 21 5.34 8.45 -1.09
CA LEU A 21 4.06 8.72 -0.43
C LEU A 21 4.24 9.26 0.99
N GLY A 22 5.26 8.81 1.69
CA GLY A 22 5.55 9.29 3.03
C GLY A 22 5.92 10.77 3.09
N ARG A 23 6.34 11.34 1.96
CA ARG A 23 6.65 12.76 1.89
C ARG A 23 5.42 13.64 1.70
N GLN A 24 4.28 13.06 1.36
CA GLN A 24 3.04 13.81 1.17
C GLN A 24 2.46 14.20 2.53
N LYS A 25 2.07 15.44 2.66
CA LYS A 25 1.57 15.97 3.94
C LYS A 25 0.23 15.38 4.33
N ASP A 26 -0.58 14.98 3.35
CA ASP A 26 -1.91 14.43 3.61
C ASP A 26 -1.93 12.92 3.75
N THR A 27 -0.77 12.26 3.67
CA THR A 27 -0.68 10.83 3.91
C THR A 27 -0.71 10.56 5.41
N SER A 28 -1.72 9.86 5.89
CA SER A 28 -1.87 9.54 7.30
C SER A 28 -1.43 8.13 7.63
N LEU A 29 -1.43 7.22 6.65
CA LEU A 29 -1.11 5.82 6.89
C LEU A 29 -0.58 5.17 5.62
N LEU A 30 0.51 4.43 5.77
CA LEU A 30 1.09 3.62 4.71
C LEU A 30 1.17 2.19 5.20
N LEU A 31 0.57 1.27 4.45
CA LEU A 31 0.58 -0.15 4.77
C LEU A 31 1.15 -0.92 3.58
N GLU A 32 1.71 -2.09 3.89
CA GLU A 32 2.22 -3.01 2.87
C GLU A 32 1.40 -4.28 2.87
N ALA A 33 1.20 -4.85 1.68
CA ALA A 33 0.61 -6.16 1.53
C ALA A 33 1.50 -6.98 0.60
N ASP A 34 2.02 -8.09 1.08
CA ASP A 34 2.94 -8.95 0.32
C ASP A 34 2.22 -10.04 -0.44
N ASN A 35 0.95 -10.26 -0.14
CA ASN A 35 0.13 -11.27 -0.80
C ASN A 35 -1.34 -10.88 -0.72
N LYS A 36 -2.19 -11.65 -1.43
CA LYS A 36 -3.61 -11.34 -1.51
C LYS A 36 -4.32 -11.42 -0.17
N ALA A 37 -3.92 -12.37 0.68
CA ALA A 37 -4.55 -12.50 2.00
C ALA A 37 -4.30 -11.28 2.85
N GLU A 38 -3.07 -10.77 2.83
CA GLU A 38 -2.74 -9.53 3.55
C GLU A 38 -3.50 -8.33 2.98
N LEU A 39 -3.61 -8.24 1.66
CA LEU A 39 -4.34 -7.16 1.02
C LEU A 39 -5.81 -7.15 1.46
N ILE A 40 -6.45 -8.32 1.45
CA ILE A 40 -7.85 -8.43 1.87
C ILE A 40 -8.00 -8.03 3.34
N GLN A 41 -7.10 -8.48 4.19
CA GLN A 41 -7.13 -8.13 5.62
C GLN A 41 -6.98 -6.62 5.82
N GLN A 42 -6.03 -6.00 5.12
CA GLN A 42 -5.81 -4.56 5.22
C GLN A 42 -7.02 -3.77 4.71
N LEU A 43 -7.65 -4.22 3.63
CA LEU A 43 -8.84 -3.56 3.10
C LEU A 43 -10.04 -3.65 4.06
N ARG A 44 -10.16 -4.73 4.80
CA ARG A 44 -11.21 -4.85 5.82
C ARG A 44 -11.03 -3.84 6.95
N LEU A 45 -9.78 -3.59 7.32
CA LEU A 45 -9.46 -2.64 8.38
C LEU A 45 -9.49 -1.19 7.88
N HIS A 46 -9.21 -0.98 6.60
CA HIS A 46 -9.12 0.34 6.00
C HIS A 46 -9.87 0.40 4.68
N PRO A 47 -11.23 0.36 4.73
CA PRO A 47 -12.04 0.20 3.51
C PRO A 47 -11.97 1.39 2.55
N THR A 48 -11.51 2.54 3.02
CA THR A 48 -11.40 3.73 2.17
C THR A 48 -9.98 4.01 1.70
N ALA A 49 -9.05 3.09 1.96
CA ALA A 49 -7.66 3.27 1.56
C ALA A 49 -7.50 3.20 0.04
N VAL A 50 -6.54 3.95 -0.47
CA VAL A 50 -6.13 3.86 -1.87
C VAL A 50 -5.16 2.70 -2.01
N VAL A 51 -5.45 1.78 -2.92
CA VAL A 51 -4.60 0.61 -3.16
C VAL A 51 -3.75 0.87 -4.39
N ILE A 52 -2.44 0.71 -4.23
CA ILE A 52 -1.49 0.75 -5.34
C ILE A 52 -1.08 -0.70 -5.60
N LEU A 53 -1.52 -1.24 -6.71
CA LEU A 53 -1.44 -2.66 -7.00
C LEU A 53 -0.64 -2.92 -8.27
N ASP A 54 0.38 -3.78 -8.17
CA ASP A 54 1.06 -4.34 -9.34
C ASP A 54 0.58 -5.77 -9.55
N TYR A 55 -0.46 -5.94 -10.37
CA TYR A 55 -1.02 -7.28 -10.56
C TYR A 55 -0.23 -8.14 -11.54
N THR A 56 0.86 -7.64 -12.09
CA THR A 56 1.79 -8.49 -12.82
C THR A 56 2.51 -9.43 -11.88
N HIS A 57 2.82 -8.96 -10.67
CA HIS A 57 3.60 -9.69 -9.68
C HIS A 57 2.82 -10.00 -8.40
N PHE A 58 1.60 -9.58 -8.33
CA PHE A 58 0.77 -9.77 -7.15
C PHE A 58 -0.43 -10.66 -7.41
#